data_90026f3a0c47baf1e8d5aeb346cb4742
#
_entry.id   90026f3a0c47baf1e8d5aeb346cb4742
#
_cell.length_a   1.000
_cell.length_b   1.000
_cell.length_c   1.000
_cell.angle_alpha   90.00
_cell.angle_beta   90.00
_cell.angle_gamma   90.00
#
_symmetry.space_group_name_H-M   'P 1'
#
loop_
_entity.id
_entity.type
_entity.pdbx_description
1 polymer ?
#
loop_
_entity_poly.entity_id
_entity_poly.type
_entity_poly.pdbx_seq_one_letter_code
_entity_poly.pdbx_strand_id
1 'polypeptide(L)'
;MIEIRNLRKNYGNRPVVSDLSLTVQNGHVFGFLGPNGAGKTTTIKMLVGLVRADSGTIKIDGHEPHETACREHFGFMPEDPYFYDRLTGMEFLKFCGQLFQKSYHKSEREYGEILKLVGIYDARTRRIATYSKGMKQRLGFAQAIVNDPSHVFLDEPLDGLDPIGRREIKGIIKKLHSAGKTIFFNSHVLADVEEICHEIGIIHEGKLVYAGDVKQFCNGRPLEEQFVSTIEKL
;
A
#
# COMPACT_ATOMS: atom_id res chain seq x y z
N MET A 1 1.79 -14.04 5.16
CA MET A 1 0.93 -14.41 4.01
C MET A 1 -0.39 -13.67 4.13
N ILE A 2 -0.89 -13.10 3.04
CA ILE A 2 -2.21 -12.45 2.98
C ILE A 2 -3.16 -13.41 2.27
N GLU A 3 -4.26 -13.77 2.92
CA GLU A 3 -5.30 -14.65 2.36
C GLU A 3 -6.63 -13.92 2.33
N ILE A 4 -7.27 -13.90 1.17
CA ILE A 4 -8.61 -13.36 0.94
C ILE A 4 -9.47 -14.50 0.39
N ARG A 5 -10.65 -14.76 0.97
CA ARG A 5 -11.55 -15.83 0.52
C ARG A 5 -12.98 -15.31 0.41
N ASN A 6 -13.53 -15.40 -0.79
CA ASN A 6 -14.91 -15.07 -1.15
C ASN A 6 -15.38 -13.71 -0.62
N LEU A 7 -14.48 -12.71 -0.65
CA LEU A 7 -14.70 -11.39 -0.06
C LEU A 7 -15.75 -10.62 -0.84
N ARG A 8 -16.71 -10.03 -0.11
CA ARG A 8 -17.77 -9.22 -0.69
C ARG A 8 -17.95 -7.91 0.07
N LYS A 9 -18.22 -6.84 -0.68
CA LYS A 9 -18.55 -5.52 -0.14
C LYS A 9 -19.55 -4.80 -1.01
N ASN A 10 -20.61 -4.31 -0.39
CA ASN A 10 -21.60 -3.45 -1.02
C ASN A 10 -21.66 -2.11 -0.28
N TYR A 11 -21.98 -1.05 -0.99
CA TYR A 11 -22.39 0.23 -0.41
C TYR A 11 -23.84 0.51 -0.85
N GLY A 12 -24.77 0.35 0.08
CA GLY A 12 -26.19 0.27 -0.24
C GLY A 12 -26.46 -0.90 -1.18
N ASN A 13 -27.12 -0.63 -2.31
CA ASN A 13 -27.42 -1.65 -3.33
C ASN A 13 -26.32 -1.83 -4.39
N ARG A 14 -25.20 -1.10 -4.27
CA ARG A 14 -24.11 -1.16 -5.25
C ARG A 14 -23.03 -2.15 -4.79
N PRO A 15 -22.83 -3.27 -5.49
CA PRO A 15 -21.70 -4.14 -5.25
C PRO A 15 -20.39 -3.43 -5.68
N VAL A 16 -19.36 -3.50 -4.82
CA VAL A 16 -18.05 -2.90 -5.08
C VAL A 16 -16.94 -3.96 -5.09
N VAL A 17 -17.08 -5.01 -4.29
CA VAL A 17 -16.23 -6.19 -4.34
C VAL A 17 -17.15 -7.42 -4.32
N SER A 18 -16.95 -8.33 -5.28
CA SER A 18 -17.83 -9.47 -5.52
C SER A 18 -17.00 -10.75 -5.64
N ASP A 19 -17.05 -11.57 -4.57
CA ASP A 19 -16.43 -12.90 -4.54
C ASP A 19 -14.92 -12.91 -4.80
N LEU A 20 -14.20 -11.92 -4.25
CA LEU A 20 -12.76 -11.79 -4.42
C LEU A 20 -12.05 -12.86 -3.57
N SER A 21 -11.25 -13.71 -4.23
CA SER A 21 -10.37 -14.68 -3.57
C SER A 21 -8.95 -14.53 -4.11
N LEU A 22 -7.97 -14.33 -3.21
CA LEU A 22 -6.59 -14.00 -3.56
C LEU A 22 -5.65 -14.42 -2.43
N THR A 23 -4.46 -14.89 -2.78
CA THR A 23 -3.38 -15.16 -1.83
C THR A 23 -2.11 -14.42 -2.27
N VAL A 24 -1.46 -13.72 -1.32
CA VAL A 24 -0.16 -13.08 -1.52
C VAL A 24 0.87 -13.72 -0.60
N GLN A 25 1.96 -14.20 -1.17
CA GLN A 25 3.04 -14.84 -0.41
C GLN A 25 3.85 -13.81 0.40
N ASN A 26 4.38 -14.25 1.54
CA ASN A 26 5.28 -13.40 2.32
C ASN A 26 6.54 -13.07 1.52
N GLY A 27 7.05 -11.85 1.71
CA GLY A 27 8.23 -11.36 1.03
C GLY A 27 8.03 -10.96 -0.44
N HIS A 28 6.79 -10.95 -0.96
CA HIS A 28 6.52 -10.50 -2.32
C HIS A 28 6.11 -9.04 -2.39
N VAL A 29 6.37 -8.42 -3.54
CA VAL A 29 5.77 -7.14 -3.94
C VAL A 29 4.60 -7.47 -4.86
N PHE A 30 3.40 -7.18 -4.39
CA PHE A 30 2.14 -7.48 -5.08
C PHE A 30 1.45 -6.20 -5.54
N GLY A 31 1.19 -6.08 -6.82
CA GLY A 31 0.45 -4.98 -7.44
C GLY A 31 -1.03 -5.30 -7.62
N PHE A 32 -1.93 -4.47 -7.11
CA PHE A 32 -3.36 -4.65 -7.28
C PHE A 32 -3.91 -3.61 -8.25
N LEU A 33 -4.29 -4.06 -9.46
CA LEU A 33 -4.57 -3.26 -10.62
C LEU A 33 -6.05 -3.27 -10.99
N GLY A 34 -6.49 -2.25 -11.66
CA GLY A 34 -7.85 -2.16 -12.20
C GLY A 34 -8.25 -0.73 -12.54
N PRO A 35 -9.31 -0.54 -13.33
CA PRO A 35 -9.86 0.78 -13.62
C PRO A 35 -10.29 1.54 -12.37
N ASN A 36 -10.52 2.85 -12.50
CA ASN A 36 -11.11 3.64 -11.42
C ASN A 36 -12.50 3.11 -11.07
N GLY A 37 -12.77 2.99 -9.77
CA GLY A 37 -14.03 2.43 -9.27
C GLY A 37 -14.13 0.90 -9.30
N ALA A 38 -13.08 0.17 -9.71
CA ALA A 38 -13.08 -1.30 -9.76
C ALA A 38 -13.11 -1.98 -8.37
N GLY A 39 -12.86 -1.23 -7.28
CA GLY A 39 -12.87 -1.77 -5.91
C GLY A 39 -11.49 -1.83 -5.23
N LYS A 40 -10.41 -1.32 -5.84
CA LYS A 40 -9.05 -1.37 -5.31
C LYS A 40 -8.91 -0.76 -3.92
N THR A 41 -9.25 0.53 -3.76
CA THR A 41 -9.17 1.25 -2.48
C THR A 41 -10.10 0.62 -1.42
N THR A 42 -11.27 0.10 -1.82
CA THR A 42 -12.16 -0.62 -0.90
C THR A 42 -11.52 -1.91 -0.41
N THR A 43 -10.88 -2.65 -1.30
CA THR A 43 -10.17 -3.90 -0.95
C THR A 43 -9.03 -3.63 0.01
N ILE A 44 -8.16 -2.64 -0.27
CA ILE A 44 -7.06 -2.31 0.64
C ILE A 44 -7.57 -1.81 2.01
N LYS A 45 -8.65 -1.03 2.05
CA LYS A 45 -9.29 -0.61 3.31
C LYS A 45 -9.85 -1.78 4.11
N MET A 46 -10.33 -2.84 3.46
CA MET A 46 -10.74 -4.08 4.14
C MET A 46 -9.52 -4.86 4.65
N LEU A 47 -8.43 -4.94 3.87
CA LEU A 47 -7.17 -5.57 4.27
C LEU A 47 -6.56 -4.96 5.52
N VAL A 48 -6.68 -3.63 5.71
CA VAL A 48 -6.17 -2.94 6.90
C VAL A 48 -7.22 -2.75 8.00
N GLY A 49 -8.40 -3.36 7.85
CA GLY A 49 -9.46 -3.34 8.88
C GLY A 49 -10.15 -1.99 9.06
N LEU A 50 -10.03 -1.05 8.12
CA LEU A 50 -10.75 0.24 8.12
C LEU A 50 -12.20 0.11 7.64
N VAL A 51 -12.47 -0.90 6.80
CA VAL A 51 -13.80 -1.22 6.29
C VAL A 51 -14.07 -2.70 6.57
N ARG A 52 -15.23 -3.03 7.11
CA ARG A 52 -15.66 -4.42 7.28
C ARG A 52 -16.23 -4.97 5.97
N ALA A 53 -15.84 -6.18 5.63
CA ALA A 53 -16.50 -6.94 4.56
C ALA A 53 -17.94 -7.30 4.97
N ASP A 54 -18.82 -7.45 3.98
CA ASP A 54 -20.18 -7.93 4.23
C ASP A 54 -20.20 -9.47 4.33
N SER A 55 -19.29 -10.15 3.62
CA SER A 55 -19.04 -11.58 3.74
C SER A 55 -17.65 -11.95 3.23
N GLY A 56 -17.24 -13.20 3.47
CA GLY A 56 -15.90 -13.68 3.17
C GLY A 56 -14.95 -13.47 4.34
N THR A 57 -13.68 -13.80 4.15
CA THR A 57 -12.65 -13.71 5.19
C THR A 57 -11.36 -13.11 4.66
N ILE A 58 -10.66 -12.39 5.53
CA ILE A 58 -9.30 -11.89 5.32
C ILE A 58 -8.44 -12.38 6.47
N LYS A 59 -7.27 -12.93 6.15
CA LYS A 59 -6.24 -13.27 7.15
C LYS A 59 -4.88 -12.75 6.71
N ILE A 60 -4.15 -12.18 7.64
CA ILE A 60 -2.76 -11.74 7.48
C ILE A 60 -1.95 -12.50 8.52
N ASP A 61 -1.09 -13.42 8.05
CA ASP A 61 -0.35 -14.37 8.91
C ASP A 61 -1.27 -15.11 9.90
N GLY A 62 -2.48 -15.49 9.44
CA GLY A 62 -3.47 -16.22 10.23
C GLY A 62 -4.39 -15.37 11.09
N HIS A 63 -4.13 -14.07 11.25
CA HIS A 63 -4.92 -13.12 12.05
C HIS A 63 -5.90 -12.32 11.19
N GLU A 64 -7.02 -11.93 11.78
CA GLU A 64 -7.95 -11.02 11.12
C GLU A 64 -7.49 -9.55 11.21
N PRO A 65 -7.72 -8.70 10.18
CA PRO A 65 -7.20 -7.34 10.11
C PRO A 65 -7.61 -6.42 11.28
N HIS A 66 -8.70 -6.72 11.97
CA HIS A 66 -9.18 -5.91 13.10
C HIS A 66 -8.56 -6.31 14.45
N GLU A 67 -7.86 -7.44 14.52
CA GLU A 67 -7.14 -7.86 15.71
C GLU A 67 -5.92 -6.94 15.97
N THR A 68 -5.70 -6.58 17.23
CA THR A 68 -4.54 -5.75 17.63
C THR A 68 -3.23 -6.41 17.22
N ALA A 69 -3.10 -7.72 17.44
CA ALA A 69 -1.93 -8.50 17.08
C ALA A 69 -1.58 -8.38 15.58
N CYS A 70 -2.60 -8.31 14.71
CA CYS A 70 -2.40 -8.11 13.28
C CYS A 70 -1.90 -6.68 12.98
N ARG A 71 -2.53 -5.66 13.58
CA ARG A 71 -2.23 -4.25 13.32
C ARG A 71 -0.82 -3.81 13.73
N GLU A 72 -0.23 -4.47 14.71
CA GLU A 72 1.15 -4.20 15.13
C GLU A 72 2.18 -4.55 14.06
N HIS A 73 1.82 -5.46 13.14
CA HIS A 73 2.72 -6.00 12.13
C HIS A 73 2.52 -5.45 10.73
N PHE A 74 1.59 -4.52 10.53
CA PHE A 74 1.44 -3.87 9.24
C PHE A 74 1.52 -2.34 9.32
N GLY A 75 1.93 -1.73 8.20
CA GLY A 75 1.84 -0.31 7.96
C GLY A 75 0.90 0.00 6.82
N PHE A 76 0.26 1.15 6.87
CA PHE A 76 -0.68 1.58 5.84
C PHE A 76 -0.46 3.04 5.45
N MET A 77 -0.41 3.27 4.13
CA MET A 77 -0.42 4.58 3.52
C MET A 77 -1.68 4.71 2.66
N PRO A 78 -2.64 5.58 3.01
CA PRO A 78 -3.79 5.88 2.16
C PRO A 78 -3.39 6.75 0.95
N GLU A 79 -4.24 6.78 -0.09
CA GLU A 79 -4.07 7.63 -1.28
C GLU A 79 -3.91 9.11 -0.92
N ASP A 80 -4.80 9.63 -0.05
CA ASP A 80 -4.72 10.98 0.52
C ASP A 80 -4.41 10.91 2.02
N PRO A 81 -3.13 10.96 2.43
CA PRO A 81 -2.77 10.95 3.84
C PRO A 81 -3.22 12.24 4.54
N TYR A 82 -3.94 12.09 5.65
CA TYR A 82 -4.33 13.22 6.48
C TYR A 82 -3.28 13.48 7.55
N PHE A 83 -2.88 14.73 7.69
CA PHE A 83 -1.86 15.16 8.64
C PHE A 83 -2.36 16.24 9.60
N TYR A 84 -1.73 16.33 10.76
CA TYR A 84 -1.89 17.46 11.67
C TYR A 84 -1.00 18.60 11.21
N ASP A 85 -1.54 19.53 10.44
CA ASP A 85 -0.83 20.62 9.76
C ASP A 85 0.03 21.51 10.69
N ARG A 86 -0.30 21.56 12.00
CA ARG A 86 0.45 22.32 13.01
C ARG A 86 1.72 21.62 13.49
N LEU A 87 1.81 20.31 13.32
CA LEU A 87 3.00 19.54 13.67
C LEU A 87 4.09 19.70 12.61
N THR A 88 5.32 19.51 13.04
CA THR A 88 6.46 19.29 12.12
C THR A 88 6.48 17.83 11.67
N GLY A 89 7.22 17.53 10.58
CA GLY A 89 7.36 16.16 10.10
C GLY A 89 7.94 15.22 11.16
N MET A 90 8.91 15.71 11.95
CA MET A 90 9.52 14.93 13.05
C MET A 90 8.52 14.66 14.18
N GLU A 91 7.79 15.68 14.62
CA GLU A 91 6.77 15.53 15.69
C GLU A 91 5.67 14.57 15.26
N PHE A 92 5.20 14.66 14.03
CA PHE A 92 4.19 13.77 13.48
C PHE A 92 4.68 12.31 13.45
N LEU A 93 5.89 12.08 12.97
CA LEU A 93 6.43 10.71 12.88
C LEU A 93 6.68 10.10 14.27
N LYS A 94 7.16 10.90 15.23
CA LYS A 94 7.25 10.50 16.65
C LYS A 94 5.88 10.15 17.22
N PHE A 95 4.88 10.99 16.98
CA PHE A 95 3.49 10.72 17.40
C PHE A 95 2.99 9.39 16.86
N CYS A 96 3.16 9.14 15.55
CA CYS A 96 2.77 7.86 14.95
C CYS A 96 3.49 6.67 15.58
N GLY A 97 4.80 6.76 15.79
CA GLY A 97 5.57 5.69 16.43
C GLY A 97 5.15 5.40 17.87
N GLN A 98 4.71 6.43 18.61
CA GLN A 98 4.24 6.28 20.00
C GLN A 98 2.87 5.61 20.14
N LEU A 99 2.10 5.49 19.05
CA LEU A 99 0.83 4.76 19.05
C LEU A 99 1.03 3.23 19.09
N PHE A 100 2.22 2.75 18.76
CA PHE A 100 2.57 1.34 18.86
C PHE A 100 3.06 1.00 20.27
N GLN A 101 3.10 -0.30 20.62
CA GLN A 101 3.55 -0.75 21.94
C GLN A 101 4.99 -0.29 22.26
N LYS A 102 5.35 -0.28 23.54
CA LYS A 102 6.67 0.20 24.03
C LYS A 102 7.89 -0.43 23.34
N SER A 103 7.77 -1.64 22.80
CA SER A 103 8.81 -2.32 22.03
C SER A 103 9.24 -1.59 20.76
N TYR A 104 8.41 -0.68 20.24
CA TYR A 104 8.67 0.08 18.99
C TYR A 104 9.09 1.54 19.23
N HIS A 105 9.37 1.93 20.49
CA HIS A 105 9.82 3.28 20.79
C HIS A 105 11.21 3.53 20.21
N LYS A 106 11.25 4.32 19.16
CA LYS A 106 12.47 4.73 18.48
C LYS A 106 13.07 5.99 19.12
N SER A 107 14.39 6.11 19.07
CA SER A 107 15.09 7.35 19.36
C SER A 107 14.83 8.40 18.27
N GLU A 108 15.10 9.66 18.58
CA GLU A 108 15.00 10.76 17.60
C GLU A 108 15.89 10.52 16.37
N ARG A 109 17.06 9.90 16.58
CA ARG A 109 17.98 9.51 15.51
C ARG A 109 17.32 8.52 14.54
N GLU A 110 16.64 7.49 15.05
CA GLU A 110 15.98 6.47 14.23
C GLU A 110 14.82 7.06 13.42
N TYR A 111 14.00 7.95 14.01
CA TYR A 111 13.00 8.70 13.24
C TYR A 111 13.66 9.57 12.15
N GLY A 112 14.82 10.19 12.46
CA GLY A 112 15.61 10.93 11.49
C GLY A 112 16.08 10.06 10.31
N GLU A 113 16.49 8.82 10.56
CA GLU A 113 16.89 7.90 9.47
C GLU A 113 15.70 7.52 8.57
N ILE A 114 14.50 7.35 9.13
CA ILE A 114 13.29 7.14 8.32
C ILE A 114 13.02 8.36 7.44
N LEU A 115 13.11 9.59 7.98
CA LEU A 115 12.90 10.81 7.20
C LEU A 115 13.99 11.02 6.12
N LYS A 116 15.21 10.57 6.37
CA LYS A 116 16.29 10.53 5.35
C LYS A 116 15.96 9.51 4.25
N LEU A 117 15.51 8.32 4.64
CA LEU A 117 15.14 7.27 3.71
C LEU A 117 14.09 7.75 2.69
N VAL A 118 13.07 8.51 3.15
CA VAL A 118 12.02 9.05 2.28
C VAL A 118 12.36 10.43 1.69
N GLY A 119 13.56 10.98 1.95
CA GLY A 119 14.07 12.19 1.32
C GLY A 119 13.44 13.51 1.81
N ILE A 120 12.98 13.59 3.06
CA ILE A 120 12.42 14.82 3.66
C ILE A 120 13.08 15.21 4.99
N TYR A 121 14.27 14.68 5.28
CA TYR A 121 14.98 14.97 6.53
C TYR A 121 15.25 16.46 6.75
N ASP A 122 15.65 17.20 5.70
CA ASP A 122 15.97 18.62 5.81
C ASP A 122 14.74 19.50 6.14
N ALA A 123 13.55 18.99 5.82
CA ALA A 123 12.29 19.64 6.17
C ALA A 123 11.68 19.18 7.50
N ARG A 124 12.34 18.29 8.25
CA ARG A 124 11.80 17.61 9.45
C ARG A 124 11.28 18.54 10.54
N THR A 125 11.83 19.76 10.63
CA THR A 125 11.45 20.78 11.62
C THR A 125 10.45 21.81 11.09
N ARG A 126 10.12 21.76 9.79
CA ARG A 126 9.10 22.63 9.18
C ARG A 126 7.72 22.07 9.48
N ARG A 127 6.72 22.97 9.63
CA ARG A 127 5.32 22.58 9.78
C ARG A 127 4.80 21.87 8.52
N ILE A 128 4.02 20.81 8.71
CA ILE A 128 3.44 20.01 7.61
C ILE A 128 2.54 20.86 6.71
N ALA A 129 1.88 21.90 7.24
CA ALA A 129 1.14 22.88 6.46
C ALA A 129 1.96 23.49 5.30
N THR A 130 3.30 23.54 5.43
CA THR A 130 4.22 24.11 4.41
C THR A 130 4.79 23.06 3.45
N TYR A 131 4.39 21.80 3.60
CA TYR A 131 4.89 20.72 2.75
C TYR A 131 4.18 20.75 1.39
N SER A 132 4.94 20.48 0.32
CA SER A 132 4.36 20.21 -1.01
C SER A 132 3.58 18.89 -0.99
N LYS A 133 2.75 18.64 -2.03
CA LYS A 133 2.05 17.37 -2.20
C LYS A 133 3.05 16.18 -2.16
N GLY A 134 4.16 16.26 -2.89
CA GLY A 134 5.20 15.23 -2.88
C GLY A 134 5.86 15.01 -1.51
N MET A 135 6.08 16.08 -0.73
CA MET A 135 6.60 15.94 0.64
C MET A 135 5.58 15.29 1.57
N LYS A 136 4.29 15.60 1.44
CA LYS A 136 3.21 14.95 2.19
C LYS A 136 3.13 13.46 1.83
N GLN A 137 3.26 13.11 0.54
CA GLN A 137 3.29 11.73 0.06
C GLN A 137 4.46 10.95 0.70
N ARG A 138 5.66 11.52 0.71
CA ARG A 138 6.85 10.94 1.36
C ARG A 138 6.67 10.78 2.87
N LEU A 139 6.01 11.73 3.54
CA LEU A 139 5.71 11.63 4.97
C LEU A 139 4.68 10.53 5.26
N GLY A 140 3.67 10.36 4.40
CA GLY A 140 2.72 9.24 4.47
C GLY A 140 3.41 7.88 4.31
N PHE A 141 4.39 7.80 3.40
CA PHE A 141 5.22 6.60 3.27
C PHE A 141 6.05 6.34 4.53
N ALA A 142 6.69 7.39 5.10
CA ALA A 142 7.42 7.30 6.35
C ALA A 142 6.53 6.80 7.51
N GLN A 143 5.29 7.31 7.59
CA GLN A 143 4.29 6.85 8.56
C GLN A 143 4.00 5.35 8.40
N ALA A 144 3.85 4.87 7.16
CA ALA A 144 3.53 3.47 6.90
C ALA A 144 4.64 2.49 7.30
N ILE A 145 5.89 2.97 7.44
CA ILE A 145 7.04 2.12 7.80
C ILE A 145 7.59 2.41 9.20
N VAL A 146 6.97 3.32 9.97
CA VAL A 146 7.52 3.81 11.24
C VAL A 146 7.68 2.73 12.30
N ASN A 147 6.80 1.73 12.33
CA ASN A 147 6.83 0.61 13.26
C ASN A 147 7.62 -0.62 12.74
N ASP A 148 8.38 -0.47 11.65
CA ASP A 148 9.11 -1.56 10.99
C ASP A 148 8.23 -2.78 10.65
N PRO A 149 7.09 -2.59 9.96
CA PRO A 149 6.10 -3.63 9.73
C PRO A 149 6.63 -4.76 8.86
N SER A 150 6.08 -5.97 9.03
CA SER A 150 6.32 -7.10 8.10
C SER A 150 5.48 -7.00 6.83
N HIS A 151 4.32 -6.34 6.89
CA HIS A 151 3.43 -6.09 5.77
C HIS A 151 3.21 -4.59 5.58
N VAL A 152 3.37 -4.09 4.34
CA VAL A 152 3.17 -2.68 3.99
C VAL A 152 2.07 -2.59 2.94
N PHE A 153 0.99 -1.90 3.28
CA PHE A 153 -0.14 -1.62 2.39
C PHE A 153 -0.08 -0.19 1.91
N LEU A 154 -0.07 0.02 0.59
CA LEU A 154 0.11 1.34 -0.01
C LEU A 154 -0.99 1.59 -1.04
N ASP A 155 -1.77 2.64 -0.85
CA ASP A 155 -2.79 3.07 -1.81
C ASP A 155 -2.24 4.22 -2.64
N GLU A 156 -1.95 3.98 -3.93
CA GLU A 156 -1.36 4.92 -4.90
C GLU A 156 -0.08 5.63 -4.39
N PRO A 157 0.97 4.88 -3.94
CA PRO A 157 2.12 5.47 -3.25
C PRO A 157 2.98 6.40 -4.13
N LEU A 158 2.84 6.33 -5.44
CA LEU A 158 3.64 7.08 -6.41
C LEU A 158 2.88 8.30 -6.98
N ASP A 159 1.60 8.49 -6.61
CA ASP A 159 0.82 9.62 -7.09
C ASP A 159 1.38 10.96 -6.58
N GLY A 160 1.28 11.99 -7.43
CA GLY A 160 1.73 13.33 -7.08
C GLY A 160 3.24 13.51 -6.94
N LEU A 161 4.05 12.50 -7.25
CA LEU A 161 5.50 12.58 -7.32
C LEU A 161 5.97 12.86 -8.75
N ASP A 162 7.05 13.63 -8.84
CA ASP A 162 7.80 13.81 -10.08
C ASP A 162 8.59 12.52 -10.45
N PRO A 163 9.14 12.41 -11.66
CA PRO A 163 9.87 11.20 -12.08
C PRO A 163 11.03 10.81 -11.15
N ILE A 164 11.71 11.79 -10.54
CA ILE A 164 12.81 11.55 -9.60
C ILE A 164 12.25 10.95 -8.31
N GLY A 165 11.19 11.56 -7.76
CA GLY A 165 10.51 11.09 -6.56
C GLY A 165 9.93 9.69 -6.72
N ARG A 166 9.32 9.38 -7.88
CA ARG A 166 8.83 8.02 -8.19
C ARG A 166 9.97 7.00 -8.17
N ARG A 167 11.10 7.31 -8.81
CA ARG A 167 12.28 6.43 -8.81
C ARG A 167 12.80 6.19 -7.39
N GLU A 168 12.83 7.22 -6.54
CA GLU A 168 13.29 7.09 -5.15
C GLU A 168 12.36 6.21 -4.32
N ILE A 169 11.03 6.42 -4.40
CA ILE A 169 10.06 5.58 -3.67
C ILE A 169 10.09 4.13 -4.18
N LYS A 170 10.20 3.90 -5.50
CA LYS A 170 10.42 2.55 -6.05
C LYS A 170 11.70 1.92 -5.48
N GLY A 171 12.77 2.68 -5.34
CA GLY A 171 14.01 2.23 -4.69
C GLY A 171 13.81 1.85 -3.22
N ILE A 172 12.96 2.56 -2.48
CA ILE A 172 12.60 2.21 -1.10
C ILE A 172 11.78 0.93 -1.06
N ILE A 173 10.77 0.77 -1.93
CA ILE A 173 9.99 -0.46 -2.05
C ILE A 173 10.91 -1.67 -2.30
N LYS A 174 11.86 -1.55 -3.24
CA LYS A 174 12.86 -2.61 -3.51
C LYS A 174 13.73 -2.92 -2.29
N LYS A 175 14.14 -1.92 -1.51
CA LYS A 175 14.90 -2.11 -0.25
C LYS A 175 14.07 -2.84 0.82
N LEU A 176 12.82 -2.45 1.01
CA LEU A 176 11.90 -3.11 1.95
C LEU A 176 11.67 -4.58 1.56
N HIS A 177 11.46 -4.85 0.27
CA HIS A 177 11.38 -6.20 -0.25
C HIS A 177 12.65 -7.01 0.02
N SER A 178 13.84 -6.45 -0.25
CA SER A 178 15.12 -7.11 0.03
C SER A 178 15.33 -7.39 1.53
N ALA A 179 14.67 -6.65 2.40
CA ALA A 179 14.63 -6.88 3.85
C ALA A 179 13.54 -7.91 4.26
N GLY A 180 12.92 -8.61 3.30
CA GLY A 180 11.92 -9.65 3.53
C GLY A 180 10.51 -9.14 3.82
N LYS A 181 10.23 -7.84 3.63
CA LYS A 181 8.89 -7.27 3.84
C LYS A 181 7.95 -7.66 2.70
N THR A 182 6.69 -7.90 3.03
CA THR A 182 5.60 -8.09 2.06
C THR A 182 4.98 -6.76 1.74
N ILE A 183 4.82 -6.43 0.46
CA ILE A 183 4.29 -5.13 0.03
C ILE A 183 3.09 -5.38 -0.88
N PHE A 184 1.94 -4.83 -0.48
CA PHE A 184 0.71 -4.84 -1.27
C PHE A 184 0.38 -3.39 -1.65
N PHE A 185 0.36 -3.06 -2.93
CA PHE A 185 0.01 -1.71 -3.33
C PHE A 185 -0.91 -1.64 -4.54
N ASN A 186 -1.75 -0.61 -4.54
CA ASN A 186 -2.53 -0.24 -5.71
C ASN A 186 -1.73 0.74 -6.56
N SER A 187 -1.86 0.64 -7.87
CA SER A 187 -1.42 1.70 -8.79
C SER A 187 -2.26 1.69 -10.06
N HIS A 188 -2.44 2.87 -10.63
CA HIS A 188 -2.99 3.03 -11.98
C HIS A 188 -1.88 3.22 -13.02
N VAL A 189 -0.61 3.32 -12.60
CA VAL A 189 0.56 3.45 -13.50
C VAL A 189 1.20 2.09 -13.72
N LEU A 190 0.80 1.42 -14.80
CA LEU A 190 1.17 0.04 -15.09
C LEU A 190 2.67 -0.17 -15.27
N ALA A 191 3.38 0.81 -15.86
CA ALA A 191 4.83 0.75 -16.02
C ALA A 191 5.58 0.67 -14.67
N ASP A 192 5.10 1.35 -13.62
CA ASP A 192 5.70 1.27 -12.30
C ASP A 192 5.48 -0.12 -11.67
N VAL A 193 4.29 -0.70 -11.89
CA VAL A 193 3.96 -2.05 -11.41
C VAL A 193 4.83 -3.10 -12.10
N GLU A 194 4.97 -3.03 -13.43
CA GLU A 194 5.80 -3.93 -14.22
C GLU A 194 7.27 -3.93 -13.75
N GLU A 195 7.77 -2.75 -13.32
CA GLU A 195 9.15 -2.61 -12.85
C GLU A 195 9.42 -3.24 -11.48
N ILE A 196 8.44 -3.21 -10.56
CA ILE A 196 8.72 -3.53 -9.15
C ILE A 196 7.94 -4.73 -8.60
N CYS A 197 6.85 -5.16 -9.26
CA CYS A 197 6.05 -6.27 -8.76
C CYS A 197 6.56 -7.64 -9.22
N HIS A 198 6.36 -8.63 -8.37
CA HIS A 198 6.55 -10.05 -8.67
C HIS A 198 5.24 -10.67 -9.16
N GLU A 199 4.16 -10.32 -8.48
CA GLU A 199 2.81 -10.80 -8.74
C GLU A 199 1.84 -9.62 -8.86
N ILE A 200 0.77 -9.82 -9.60
CA ILE A 200 -0.34 -8.86 -9.74
C ILE A 200 -1.68 -9.53 -9.53
N GLY A 201 -2.64 -8.74 -9.06
CA GLY A 201 -4.07 -9.04 -9.12
C GLY A 201 -4.77 -7.97 -9.95
N ILE A 202 -5.59 -8.39 -10.90
CA ILE A 202 -6.38 -7.48 -11.72
C ILE A 202 -7.84 -7.60 -11.31
N ILE A 203 -8.42 -6.47 -10.88
CA ILE A 203 -9.82 -6.37 -10.52
C ILE A 203 -10.58 -5.52 -11.54
N HIS A 204 -11.73 -6.01 -12.00
CA HIS A 204 -12.66 -5.29 -12.85
C HIS A 204 -14.09 -5.47 -12.34
N GLU A 205 -14.84 -4.38 -12.19
CA GLU A 205 -16.22 -4.37 -11.66
C GLU A 205 -16.40 -5.20 -10.38
N GLY A 206 -15.42 -5.10 -9.47
CA GLY A 206 -15.44 -5.80 -8.20
C GLY A 206 -15.03 -7.27 -8.25
N LYS A 207 -14.71 -7.82 -9.41
CA LYS A 207 -14.32 -9.23 -9.58
C LYS A 207 -12.84 -9.35 -9.93
N LEU A 208 -12.19 -10.39 -9.39
CA LEU A 208 -10.82 -10.73 -9.77
C LEU A 208 -10.81 -11.36 -11.17
N VAL A 209 -10.06 -10.75 -12.08
CA VAL A 209 -9.90 -11.20 -13.46
C VAL A 209 -8.64 -12.04 -13.63
N TYR A 210 -7.59 -11.65 -12.92
CA TYR A 210 -6.30 -12.34 -12.93
C TYR A 210 -5.62 -12.22 -11.56
N ALA A 211 -4.90 -13.24 -11.17
CA ALA A 211 -3.93 -13.20 -10.08
C ALA A 211 -2.77 -14.13 -10.39
N GLY A 212 -1.53 -13.64 -10.31
CA GLY A 212 -0.34 -14.43 -10.55
C GLY A 212 0.88 -13.59 -10.94
N ASP A 213 1.89 -14.28 -11.47
CA ASP A 213 3.17 -13.68 -11.86
C ASP A 213 3.01 -12.65 -12.99
N VAL A 214 3.69 -11.50 -12.84
CA VAL A 214 3.65 -10.39 -13.83
C VAL A 214 4.15 -10.84 -15.21
N LYS A 215 5.27 -11.59 -15.25
CA LYS A 215 5.89 -11.99 -16.52
C LYS A 215 5.02 -13.00 -17.27
N GLN A 216 4.37 -13.91 -16.52
CA GLN A 216 3.41 -14.85 -17.11
C GLN A 216 2.19 -14.11 -17.69
N PHE A 217 1.66 -13.12 -16.98
CA PHE A 217 0.57 -12.28 -17.50
C PHE A 217 0.97 -11.53 -18.76
N CYS A 218 2.12 -10.87 -18.73
CA CYS A 218 2.64 -10.07 -19.87
C CYS A 218 2.90 -10.91 -21.11
N ASN A 219 3.29 -12.16 -20.96
CA ASN A 219 3.59 -13.09 -22.08
C ASN A 219 4.45 -12.45 -23.19
N GLY A 220 5.48 -11.69 -22.79
CA GLY A 220 6.40 -11.00 -23.70
C GLY A 220 5.90 -9.67 -24.26
N ARG A 221 4.74 -9.18 -23.83
CA ARG A 221 4.20 -7.85 -24.17
C ARG A 221 4.33 -6.90 -22.98
N PRO A 222 4.29 -5.57 -23.20
CA PRO A 222 4.16 -4.62 -22.10
C PRO A 222 2.89 -4.88 -21.26
N LEU A 223 3.00 -4.69 -19.95
CA LEU A 223 1.88 -4.89 -19.02
C LEU A 223 0.65 -4.07 -19.43
N GLU A 224 0.85 -2.85 -19.91
CA GLU A 224 -0.23 -1.94 -20.33
C GLU A 224 -1.04 -2.51 -21.49
N GLU A 225 -0.36 -3.00 -22.54
CA GLU A 225 -1.03 -3.61 -23.70
C GLU A 225 -1.84 -4.85 -23.30
N GLN A 226 -1.24 -5.70 -22.47
CA GLN A 226 -1.90 -6.93 -22.04
C GLN A 226 -3.08 -6.63 -21.11
N PHE A 227 -2.95 -5.64 -20.22
CA PHE A 227 -4.02 -5.18 -19.34
C PHE A 227 -5.21 -4.65 -20.14
N VAL A 228 -4.98 -3.71 -21.07
CA VAL A 228 -6.05 -3.15 -21.92
C VAL A 228 -6.75 -4.28 -22.71
N SER A 229 -5.99 -5.15 -23.39
CA SER A 229 -6.55 -6.28 -24.11
C SER A 229 -7.35 -7.25 -23.26
N THR A 230 -7.01 -7.36 -21.98
CA THR A 230 -7.73 -8.23 -21.03
C THR A 230 -9.05 -7.60 -20.61
N ILE A 231 -9.04 -6.29 -20.28
CA ILE A 231 -10.24 -5.56 -19.84
C ILE A 231 -11.25 -5.40 -20.98
N GLU A 232 -10.80 -5.15 -22.23
CA GLU A 232 -11.69 -4.99 -23.40
C GLU A 232 -12.41 -6.27 -23.82
N LYS A 233 -11.99 -7.43 -23.35
CA LYS A 233 -12.61 -8.74 -23.63
C LYS A 233 -13.65 -9.17 -22.61
N LEU A 234 -13.86 -8.40 -21.53
CA LEU A 234 -14.82 -8.68 -20.47
C LEU A 234 -16.16 -8.02 -20.71
#